data_92258ee64cf1e3ba170354d77685d528
#
_entry.id   92258ee64cf1e3ba170354d77685d528
#
_cell.length_a   1.000
_cell.length_b   1.000
_cell.length_c   1.000
_cell.angle_alpha   90.00
_cell.angle_beta   90.00
_cell.angle_gamma   90.00
#
_symmetry.space_group_name_H-M   'P 1'
#
loop_
_entity.id
_entity.type
_entity.pdbx_description
1 polymer ?
#
loop_
_entity_poly.entity_id
_entity_poly.type
_entity_poly.pdbx_seq_one_letter_code
_entity_poly.pdbx_strand_id
1 'polypeptide(L)'
;MSPEPPRGSRISVTTEGVNPLIVVPHESGGLMRYFVGLFVLAWLGGWTVGFVSVVRTLSSGGTPSGAYAFLVFWLAAWTLGGVWAVYLAYRAFRPSVPESLKLMPNGVTYDSGVPPLQMYFGYTSNKAWKLMFPKRTRVELDRRNLQSLRLRGTNDGNRLTVDADALRLDIAQSASEIEREWLYELLSKRYSLPPPQKR
;
A
#
# COMPACT_ATOMS: atom_id res chain seq x y z
N MET A 1 -5.83 -30.58 -7.77
CA MET A 1 -4.73 -30.48 -6.78
C MET A 1 -4.78 -29.09 -6.22
N SER A 2 -5.09 -28.92 -4.93
CA SER A 2 -5.00 -27.60 -4.27
C SER A 2 -3.52 -27.23 -4.19
N PRO A 3 -3.13 -26.04 -4.64
CA PRO A 3 -1.74 -25.59 -4.52
C PRO A 3 -1.42 -25.36 -3.05
N GLU A 4 -0.59 -26.21 -2.46
CA GLU A 4 -0.17 -26.07 -1.07
C GLU A 4 0.98 -25.06 -1.00
N PRO A 5 0.86 -23.99 -0.19
CA PRO A 5 1.92 -22.99 -0.05
C PRO A 5 3.13 -23.57 0.69
N PRO A 6 4.33 -22.97 0.53
CA PRO A 6 5.54 -23.42 1.23
C PRO A 6 5.34 -23.46 2.75
N ARG A 7 6.00 -24.40 3.43
CA ARG A 7 5.94 -24.48 4.91
C ARG A 7 6.42 -23.19 5.55
N GLY A 8 5.63 -22.67 6.49
CA GLY A 8 5.90 -21.37 7.13
C GLY A 8 5.49 -20.15 6.32
N SER A 9 4.88 -20.33 5.15
CA SER A 9 4.32 -19.24 4.36
C SER A 9 3.13 -18.59 5.07
N ARG A 10 3.01 -17.27 4.90
CA ARG A 10 1.83 -16.51 5.35
C ARG A 10 0.72 -16.47 4.28
N ILE A 11 1.01 -16.97 3.08
CA ILE A 11 0.04 -17.06 2.00
C ILE A 11 -1.04 -18.07 2.38
N SER A 12 -2.28 -17.67 2.22
CA SER A 12 -3.43 -18.56 2.35
C SER A 12 -4.06 -18.82 0.99
N VAL A 13 -4.46 -20.07 0.77
CA VAL A 13 -5.21 -20.48 -0.41
C VAL A 13 -6.60 -20.86 0.03
N THR A 14 -7.57 -20.09 -0.44
CA THR A 14 -8.99 -20.31 -0.21
C THR A 14 -9.69 -20.57 -1.53
N THR A 15 -10.97 -20.90 -1.47
CA THR A 15 -11.77 -21.09 -2.70
C THR A 15 -12.91 -20.09 -2.68
N GLU A 16 -13.00 -19.28 -3.71
CA GLU A 16 -14.12 -18.35 -3.91
C GLU A 16 -15.01 -18.88 -5.06
N GLY A 17 -16.11 -19.53 -4.70
CA GLY A 17 -16.92 -20.30 -5.65
C GLY A 17 -16.14 -21.52 -6.16
N VAL A 18 -15.89 -21.59 -7.47
CA VAL A 18 -15.14 -22.69 -8.12
C VAL A 18 -13.64 -22.35 -8.29
N ASN A 19 -13.27 -21.08 -8.07
CA ASN A 19 -11.93 -20.60 -8.37
C ASN A 19 -11.06 -20.52 -7.11
N PRO A 20 -9.81 -20.99 -7.16
CA PRO A 20 -8.86 -20.79 -6.08
C PRO A 20 -8.52 -19.30 -5.94
N LEU A 21 -8.52 -18.84 -4.70
CA LEU A 21 -8.12 -17.49 -4.32
C LEU A 21 -6.87 -17.57 -3.45
N ILE A 22 -5.79 -17.00 -3.93
CA ILE A 22 -4.53 -16.88 -3.21
C ILE A 22 -4.51 -15.51 -2.55
N VAL A 23 -4.36 -15.48 -1.24
CA VAL A 23 -4.29 -14.25 -0.45
C VAL A 23 -2.89 -14.10 0.12
N VAL A 24 -2.24 -13.00 -0.24
CA VAL A 24 -0.91 -12.63 0.23
C VAL A 24 -1.06 -11.49 1.24
N PRO A 25 -0.91 -11.76 2.55
CA PRO A 25 -1.05 -10.74 3.57
C PRO A 25 0.11 -9.75 3.49
N HIS A 26 -0.18 -8.47 3.62
CA HIS A 26 0.86 -7.47 3.84
C HIS A 26 1.54 -7.69 5.19
N GLU A 27 2.81 -7.32 5.28
CA GLU A 27 3.47 -7.26 6.58
C GLU A 27 2.67 -6.33 7.50
N SER A 28 2.30 -6.85 8.67
CA SER A 28 1.62 -6.04 9.66
C SER A 28 2.55 -4.88 10.04
N GLY A 29 2.08 -3.64 9.95
CA GLY A 29 2.85 -2.47 10.38
C GLY A 29 3.17 -2.45 11.88
N GLY A 30 3.01 -3.61 12.56
CA GLY A 30 3.28 -3.81 13.97
C GLY A 30 2.49 -2.89 14.90
N LEU A 31 2.84 -2.89 16.17
CA LEU A 31 2.27 -1.98 17.18
C LEU A 31 2.69 -0.53 16.92
N MET A 32 3.82 -0.30 16.25
CA MET A 32 4.35 1.05 16.00
C MET A 32 3.34 1.96 15.27
N ARG A 33 2.55 1.43 14.35
CA ARG A 33 1.51 2.21 13.65
C ARG A 33 0.48 2.79 14.62
N TYR A 34 0.11 2.04 15.66
CA TYR A 34 -0.84 2.49 16.68
C TYR A 34 -0.23 3.56 17.59
N PHE A 35 1.04 3.39 17.96
CA PHE A 35 1.77 4.44 18.68
C PHE A 35 1.83 5.74 17.90
N VAL A 36 2.17 5.68 16.62
CA VAL A 36 2.17 6.84 15.74
C VAL A 36 0.77 7.43 15.62
N GLY A 37 -0.26 6.60 15.44
CA GLY A 37 -1.64 7.05 15.37
C GLY A 37 -2.09 7.78 16.64
N LEU A 38 -1.81 7.21 17.82
CA LEU A 38 -2.12 7.82 19.11
C LEU A 38 -1.35 9.13 19.34
N PHE A 39 -0.07 9.16 18.99
CA PHE A 39 0.73 10.38 19.05
C PHE A 39 0.13 11.49 18.18
N VAL A 40 -0.25 11.18 16.94
CA VAL A 40 -0.87 12.14 16.03
C VAL A 40 -2.22 12.62 16.57
N LEU A 41 -3.02 11.73 17.17
CA LEU A 41 -4.29 12.15 17.81
C LEU A 41 -4.06 13.07 18.99
N ALA A 42 -3.10 12.79 19.87
CA ALA A 42 -2.75 13.67 20.99
C ALA A 42 -2.24 15.03 20.47
N TRP A 43 -1.40 15.01 19.43
CA TRP A 43 -0.91 16.23 18.79
C TRP A 43 -2.06 17.06 18.17
N LEU A 44 -3.03 16.41 17.51
CA LEU A 44 -4.23 17.05 16.97
C LEU A 44 -5.08 17.73 18.06
N GLY A 45 -5.10 17.18 19.27
CA GLY A 45 -5.74 17.83 20.42
C GLY A 45 -5.11 19.20 20.71
N GLY A 46 -3.79 19.26 20.87
CA GLY A 46 -3.05 20.53 21.06
C GLY A 46 -3.17 21.45 19.85
N TRP A 47 -3.12 20.88 18.64
CA TRP A 47 -3.32 21.60 17.40
C TRP A 47 -4.68 22.32 17.35
N THR A 48 -5.76 21.66 17.77
CA THR A 48 -7.11 22.21 17.80
C THR A 48 -7.20 23.41 18.75
N VAL A 49 -6.56 23.33 19.91
CA VAL A 49 -6.52 24.43 20.87
C VAL A 49 -5.85 25.68 20.26
N GLY A 50 -4.70 25.48 19.61
CA GLY A 50 -3.99 26.55 18.90
C GLY A 50 -4.83 27.14 17.77
N PHE A 51 -5.47 26.29 16.96
CA PHE A 51 -6.36 26.73 15.89
C PHE A 51 -7.50 27.63 16.40
N VAL A 52 -8.23 27.14 17.38
CA VAL A 52 -9.36 27.87 17.98
C VAL A 52 -8.90 29.20 18.60
N SER A 53 -7.73 29.23 19.25
CA SER A 53 -7.16 30.45 19.82
C SER A 53 -6.91 31.53 18.77
N VAL A 54 -6.30 31.15 17.65
CA VAL A 54 -6.01 32.08 16.53
C VAL A 54 -7.32 32.57 15.89
N VAL A 55 -8.27 31.66 15.64
CA VAL A 55 -9.59 32.06 15.11
C VAL A 55 -10.28 33.07 16.02
N ARG A 56 -10.26 32.85 17.33
CA ARG A 56 -10.83 33.80 18.32
C ARG A 56 -10.12 35.15 18.26
N THR A 57 -8.78 35.17 18.20
CA THR A 57 -7.99 36.41 18.10
C THR A 57 -8.36 37.19 16.83
N LEU A 58 -8.49 36.51 15.69
CA LEU A 58 -8.88 37.15 14.42
C LEU A 58 -10.34 37.71 14.48
N SER A 59 -11.21 37.00 15.20
CA SER A 59 -12.64 37.42 15.33
C SER A 59 -12.87 38.53 16.35
N SER A 60 -11.94 38.76 17.26
CA SER A 60 -12.10 39.78 18.34
C SER A 60 -11.88 41.22 17.87
N GLY A 61 -11.36 41.45 16.68
CA GLY A 61 -11.34 42.78 16.02
C GLY A 61 -10.32 43.73 16.59
N GLY A 62 -9.29 43.45 17.19
CA GLY A 62 -8.24 44.36 17.71
C GLY A 62 -6.86 44.15 17.11
N THR A 63 -6.75 43.24 16.15
CA THR A 63 -5.45 42.82 15.62
C THR A 63 -4.93 43.83 14.59
N PRO A 64 -3.69 44.34 14.74
CA PRO A 64 -3.06 45.22 13.73
C PRO A 64 -2.98 44.52 12.35
N SER A 65 -3.11 45.30 11.28
CA SER A 65 -3.22 44.74 9.90
C SER A 65 -2.07 43.78 9.49
N GLY A 66 -0.84 44.10 9.91
CA GLY A 66 0.31 43.22 9.63
C GLY A 66 0.23 41.90 10.39
N ALA A 67 -0.16 41.95 11.68
CA ALA A 67 -0.34 40.72 12.48
C ALA A 67 -1.53 39.90 11.98
N TYR A 68 -2.61 40.56 11.56
CA TYR A 68 -3.77 39.90 10.97
C TYR A 68 -3.41 39.11 9.72
N ALA A 69 -2.72 39.76 8.77
CA ALA A 69 -2.28 39.09 7.55
C ALA A 69 -1.36 37.88 7.84
N PHE A 70 -0.41 38.02 8.76
CA PHE A 70 0.43 36.92 9.20
C PHE A 70 -0.38 35.77 9.82
N LEU A 71 -1.30 36.06 10.73
CA LEU A 71 -2.12 35.02 11.36
C LEU A 71 -3.03 34.29 10.36
N VAL A 72 -3.59 34.99 9.37
CA VAL A 72 -4.37 34.35 8.31
C VAL A 72 -3.52 33.40 7.47
N PHE A 73 -2.33 33.85 7.04
CA PHE A 73 -1.41 33.02 6.31
C PHE A 73 -0.97 31.79 7.14
N TRP A 74 -0.60 32.01 8.40
CA TRP A 74 -0.21 30.96 9.31
C TRP A 74 -1.35 29.96 9.54
N LEU A 75 -2.60 30.45 9.73
CA LEU A 75 -3.78 29.60 9.90
C LEU A 75 -4.04 28.73 8.68
N ALA A 76 -3.85 29.26 7.47
CA ALA A 76 -3.96 28.47 6.24
C ALA A 76 -2.94 27.32 6.18
N ALA A 77 -1.67 27.61 6.45
CA ALA A 77 -0.62 26.61 6.52
C ALA A 77 -0.88 25.57 7.64
N TRP A 78 -1.31 26.06 8.80
CA TRP A 78 -1.67 25.24 9.95
C TRP A 78 -2.84 24.30 9.63
N THR A 79 -3.85 24.77 8.90
CA THR A 79 -5.00 23.97 8.46
C THR A 79 -4.56 22.83 7.54
N LEU A 80 -3.68 23.10 6.59
CA LEU A 80 -3.11 22.07 5.71
C LEU A 80 -2.38 20.99 6.52
N GLY A 81 -1.59 21.41 7.51
CA GLY A 81 -0.91 20.49 8.44
C GLY A 81 -1.89 19.63 9.24
N GLY A 82 -2.99 20.21 9.73
CA GLY A 82 -4.05 19.49 10.43
C GLY A 82 -4.76 18.46 9.56
N VAL A 83 -5.15 18.85 8.35
CA VAL A 83 -5.76 17.91 7.38
C VAL A 83 -4.83 16.73 7.08
N TRP A 84 -3.54 17.01 6.91
CA TRP A 84 -2.53 15.99 6.74
C TRP A 84 -2.42 15.05 7.93
N ALA A 85 -2.40 15.59 9.14
CA ALA A 85 -2.34 14.79 10.37
C ALA A 85 -3.59 13.91 10.55
N VAL A 86 -4.79 14.43 10.24
CA VAL A 86 -6.03 13.62 10.23
C VAL A 86 -5.92 12.46 9.25
N TYR A 87 -5.40 12.72 8.05
CA TYR A 87 -5.17 11.66 7.07
C TYR A 87 -4.19 10.60 7.58
N LEU A 88 -3.07 11.00 8.22
CA LEU A 88 -2.10 10.09 8.81
C LEU A 88 -2.71 9.25 9.94
N ALA A 89 -3.50 9.86 10.82
CA ALA A 89 -4.22 9.16 11.88
C ALA A 89 -5.19 8.12 11.27
N TYR A 90 -6.00 8.51 10.30
CA TYR A 90 -6.89 7.59 9.60
C TYR A 90 -6.12 6.40 8.99
N ARG A 91 -4.98 6.66 8.33
CA ARG A 91 -4.14 5.63 7.72
C ARG A 91 -3.51 4.69 8.76
N ALA A 92 -3.14 5.20 9.92
CA ALA A 92 -2.54 4.40 10.99
C ALA A 92 -3.53 3.36 11.55
N PHE A 93 -4.81 3.73 11.67
CA PHE A 93 -5.85 2.85 12.22
C PHE A 93 -6.58 2.02 11.14
N ARG A 94 -6.47 2.40 9.88
CA ARG A 94 -7.11 1.66 8.80
C ARG A 94 -6.52 0.24 8.68
N PRO A 95 -7.37 -0.82 8.64
CA PRO A 95 -6.89 -2.17 8.40
C PRO A 95 -6.27 -2.28 7.00
N SER A 96 -5.20 -3.07 6.89
CA SER A 96 -4.62 -3.41 5.59
C SER A 96 -5.57 -4.32 4.81
N VAL A 97 -5.62 -4.12 3.51
CA VAL A 97 -6.32 -5.05 2.60
C VAL A 97 -5.26 -5.90 1.94
N PRO A 98 -5.27 -7.24 2.11
CA PRO A 98 -4.24 -8.10 1.54
C PRO A 98 -4.26 -8.07 0.01
N GLU A 99 -3.13 -8.41 -0.60
CA GLU A 99 -3.10 -8.71 -2.02
C GLU A 99 -3.84 -10.01 -2.28
N SER A 100 -4.51 -10.10 -3.43
CA SER A 100 -5.21 -11.33 -3.80
C SER A 100 -5.08 -11.65 -5.28
N LEU A 101 -4.94 -12.94 -5.57
CA LEU A 101 -4.90 -13.50 -6.91
C LEU A 101 -6.00 -14.56 -7.03
N LYS A 102 -7.05 -14.26 -7.79
CA LYS A 102 -8.11 -15.21 -8.10
C LYS A 102 -7.77 -15.92 -9.40
N LEU A 103 -7.56 -17.24 -9.32
CA LEU A 103 -7.14 -18.05 -10.44
C LEU A 103 -8.36 -18.49 -11.25
N MET A 104 -8.56 -17.88 -12.40
CA MET A 104 -9.61 -18.25 -13.34
C MET A 104 -9.12 -19.30 -14.37
N PRO A 105 -10.00 -19.97 -15.14
CA PRO A 105 -9.57 -20.89 -16.19
C PRO A 105 -8.71 -20.21 -17.28
N ASN A 106 -9.03 -18.97 -17.64
CA ASN A 106 -8.40 -18.25 -18.75
C ASN A 106 -7.46 -17.12 -18.31
N GLY A 107 -7.22 -16.94 -17.01
CA GLY A 107 -6.41 -15.84 -16.52
C GLY A 107 -6.46 -15.67 -15.00
N VAL A 108 -5.96 -14.54 -14.52
CA VAL A 108 -5.88 -14.21 -13.11
C VAL A 108 -6.48 -12.83 -12.88
N THR A 109 -7.41 -12.71 -11.94
CA THR A 109 -7.80 -11.39 -11.42
C THR A 109 -6.87 -11.04 -10.27
N TYR A 110 -6.08 -9.99 -10.45
CA TYR A 110 -5.15 -9.47 -9.47
C TYR A 110 -5.71 -8.23 -8.77
N ASP A 111 -5.63 -8.21 -7.45
CA ASP A 111 -5.93 -7.06 -6.61
C ASP A 111 -4.72 -6.76 -5.71
N SER A 112 -4.10 -5.61 -5.89
CA SER A 112 -2.91 -5.24 -5.12
C SER A 112 -3.17 -4.99 -3.63
N GLY A 113 -4.43 -4.98 -3.23
CA GLY A 113 -4.78 -4.61 -1.86
C GLY A 113 -4.38 -3.17 -1.49
N VAL A 114 -4.27 -2.93 -0.19
CA VAL A 114 -3.79 -1.65 0.38
C VAL A 114 -2.86 -1.96 1.54
N PRO A 115 -1.57 -1.66 1.43
CA PRO A 115 -0.62 -1.91 2.51
C PRO A 115 -0.93 -1.04 3.74
N PRO A 116 -0.57 -1.50 4.94
CA PRO A 116 -0.69 -0.69 6.15
C PRO A 116 0.23 0.53 6.06
N LEU A 117 0.01 1.53 6.92
CA LEU A 117 0.94 2.65 7.02
C LEU A 117 2.29 2.12 7.53
N GLN A 118 3.30 2.26 6.70
CA GLN A 118 4.69 1.94 7.04
C GLN A 118 5.50 3.23 7.01
N MET A 119 6.09 3.61 8.14
CA MET A 119 7.04 4.72 8.21
C MET A 119 8.45 4.17 8.08
N TYR A 120 9.04 4.34 6.92
CA TYR A 120 10.44 4.04 6.69
C TYR A 120 11.23 5.34 6.61
N PHE A 121 12.13 5.54 7.55
CA PHE A 121 13.11 6.60 7.50
C PHE A 121 14.22 6.19 6.53
N GLY A 122 14.43 6.97 5.46
CA GLY A 122 15.53 6.74 4.51
C GLY A 122 15.14 6.48 3.05
N TYR A 123 13.85 6.52 2.70
CA TYR A 123 13.46 6.43 1.28
C TYR A 123 13.64 7.75 0.53
N THR A 124 13.96 7.63 -0.76
CA THR A 124 13.85 8.76 -1.70
C THR A 124 12.40 9.27 -1.75
N SER A 125 12.22 10.57 -1.93
CA SER A 125 10.92 11.24 -1.83
C SER A 125 9.82 10.60 -2.70
N ASN A 126 10.15 10.07 -3.87
CA ASN A 126 9.21 9.40 -4.78
C ASN A 126 8.68 8.06 -4.25
N LYS A 127 9.53 7.28 -3.54
CA LYS A 127 9.09 6.03 -2.91
C LYS A 127 8.22 6.32 -1.68
N ALA A 128 8.62 7.30 -0.87
CA ALA A 128 7.86 7.73 0.30
C ALA A 128 6.45 8.19 -0.07
N TRP A 129 6.30 8.97 -1.15
CA TRP A 129 5.01 9.44 -1.64
C TRP A 129 4.07 8.30 -2.05
N LYS A 130 4.59 7.30 -2.78
CA LYS A 130 3.81 6.11 -3.18
C LYS A 130 3.35 5.26 -1.98
N LEU A 131 4.15 5.19 -0.92
CA LEU A 131 3.80 4.48 0.31
C LEU A 131 2.76 5.24 1.14
N MET A 132 2.82 6.57 1.12
CA MET A 132 1.82 7.42 1.80
C MET A 132 0.46 7.36 1.10
N PHE A 133 0.44 7.34 -0.24
CA PHE A 133 -0.77 7.28 -1.06
C PHE A 133 -0.83 6.01 -1.92
N PRO A 134 -0.98 4.83 -1.32
CA PRO A 134 -1.03 3.60 -2.08
C PRO A 134 -2.31 3.57 -2.91
N LYS A 135 -2.14 3.37 -4.20
CA LYS A 135 -3.25 3.18 -5.13
C LYS A 135 -3.57 1.70 -5.21
N ARG A 136 -4.79 1.32 -4.83
CA ARG A 136 -5.28 -0.04 -5.05
C ARG A 136 -5.50 -0.25 -6.54
N THR A 137 -4.89 -1.27 -7.09
CA THR A 137 -4.98 -1.63 -8.51
C THR A 137 -5.67 -2.97 -8.62
N ARG A 138 -6.72 -3.03 -9.46
CA ARG A 138 -7.39 -4.27 -9.82
C ARG A 138 -7.27 -4.45 -11.32
N VAL A 139 -6.75 -5.57 -11.73
CA VAL A 139 -6.50 -5.87 -13.15
C VAL A 139 -6.84 -7.33 -13.43
N GLU A 140 -7.48 -7.56 -14.54
CA GLU A 140 -7.67 -8.88 -15.09
C GLU A 140 -6.50 -9.18 -16.04
N LEU A 141 -5.74 -10.19 -15.72
CA LEU A 141 -4.60 -10.66 -16.48
C LEU A 141 -5.05 -11.88 -17.29
N ASP A 142 -5.17 -11.70 -18.59
CA ASP A 142 -5.48 -12.79 -19.49
C ASP A 142 -4.26 -13.70 -19.70
N ARG A 143 -4.45 -14.79 -20.43
CA ARG A 143 -3.36 -15.75 -20.73
C ARG A 143 -2.21 -15.10 -21.49
N ARG A 144 -2.48 -14.07 -22.31
CA ARG A 144 -1.48 -13.35 -23.08
C ARG A 144 -0.61 -12.48 -22.16
N ASN A 145 -1.21 -11.74 -21.24
CA ASN A 145 -0.49 -10.97 -20.23
C ASN A 145 0.39 -11.89 -19.36
N LEU A 146 -0.16 -13.06 -18.95
CA LEU A 146 0.57 -14.03 -18.15
C LEU A 146 1.81 -14.63 -18.87
N GLN A 147 1.86 -14.65 -20.20
CA GLN A 147 3.06 -15.05 -20.94
C GLN A 147 4.26 -14.13 -20.68
N SER A 148 4.01 -12.89 -20.26
CA SER A 148 5.05 -11.94 -19.87
C SER A 148 5.53 -12.09 -18.42
N LEU A 149 4.92 -13.01 -17.64
CA LEU A 149 5.27 -13.25 -16.24
C LEU A 149 6.75 -13.60 -16.13
N ARG A 150 7.48 -12.86 -15.30
CA ARG A 150 8.92 -13.06 -15.07
C ARG A 150 9.26 -12.91 -13.60
N LEU A 151 10.13 -13.78 -13.14
CA LEU A 151 10.82 -13.64 -11.88
C LEU A 151 12.15 -12.94 -12.14
N ARG A 152 12.29 -11.69 -11.66
CA ARG A 152 13.49 -10.86 -11.91
C ARG A 152 14.28 -10.70 -10.63
N GLY A 153 15.55 -11.07 -10.68
CA GLY A 153 16.50 -10.72 -9.61
C GLY A 153 16.76 -9.21 -9.60
N THR A 154 16.66 -8.61 -8.44
CA THR A 154 17.03 -7.20 -8.19
C THR A 154 17.94 -7.14 -6.96
N ASN A 155 18.58 -6.00 -6.72
CA ASN A 155 19.42 -5.81 -5.52
C ASN A 155 18.64 -5.99 -4.21
N ASP A 156 17.31 -5.81 -4.26
CA ASP A 156 16.38 -5.95 -3.11
C ASP A 156 15.68 -7.34 -3.11
N GLY A 157 16.23 -8.34 -3.81
CA GLY A 157 15.64 -9.67 -3.93
C GLY A 157 14.86 -9.88 -5.24
N ASN A 158 14.21 -11.05 -5.36
CA ASN A 158 13.44 -11.41 -6.54
C ASN A 158 12.12 -10.65 -6.60
N ARG A 159 11.72 -10.18 -7.79
CA ARG A 159 10.40 -9.55 -8.04
C ARG A 159 9.63 -10.36 -9.07
N LEU A 160 8.35 -10.56 -8.80
CA LEU A 160 7.43 -11.20 -9.74
C LEU A 160 6.71 -10.10 -10.53
N THR A 161 7.00 -10.01 -11.83
CA THR A 161 6.49 -8.96 -12.70
C THR A 161 5.66 -9.53 -13.84
N VAL A 162 4.62 -8.81 -14.24
CA VAL A 162 3.80 -9.10 -15.41
C VAL A 162 3.55 -7.81 -16.18
N ASP A 163 3.57 -7.89 -17.50
CA ASP A 163 3.23 -6.75 -18.35
C ASP A 163 1.72 -6.84 -18.69
N ALA A 164 0.95 -5.87 -18.21
CA ALA A 164 -0.47 -5.73 -18.50
C ALA A 164 -0.64 -4.50 -19.41
N ASP A 165 -0.82 -4.74 -20.70
CA ASP A 165 -0.87 -3.74 -21.74
C ASP A 165 0.37 -2.81 -21.72
N ALA A 166 0.18 -1.53 -21.43
CA ALA A 166 1.27 -0.55 -21.35
C ALA A 166 1.91 -0.44 -19.95
N LEU A 167 1.41 -1.19 -18.96
CA LEU A 167 1.86 -1.10 -17.57
C LEU A 167 2.57 -2.38 -17.14
N ARG A 168 3.72 -2.21 -16.48
CA ARG A 168 4.37 -3.29 -15.77
C ARG A 168 3.89 -3.31 -14.32
N LEU A 169 3.33 -4.45 -13.92
CA LEU A 169 2.82 -4.68 -12.58
C LEU A 169 3.77 -5.60 -11.81
N ASP A 170 4.10 -5.22 -10.59
CA ASP A 170 4.76 -6.09 -9.62
C ASP A 170 3.67 -6.83 -8.83
N ILE A 171 3.67 -8.16 -8.88
CA ILE A 171 2.72 -9.03 -8.20
C ILE A 171 3.36 -9.57 -6.92
N ALA A 172 2.55 -9.78 -5.89
CA ALA A 172 2.97 -10.34 -4.62
C ALA A 172 4.14 -9.58 -3.99
N GLN A 173 4.03 -8.24 -3.94
CA GLN A 173 5.08 -7.37 -3.42
C GLN A 173 5.40 -7.67 -1.95
N SER A 174 4.40 -8.12 -1.18
CA SER A 174 4.52 -8.44 0.25
C SER A 174 4.95 -9.88 0.53
N ALA A 175 5.09 -10.70 -0.51
CA ALA A 175 5.55 -12.08 -0.38
C ALA A 175 7.07 -12.16 -0.20
N SER A 176 7.55 -13.16 0.49
CA SER A 176 8.98 -13.51 0.56
C SER A 176 9.49 -14.02 -0.80
N GLU A 177 10.81 -14.13 -0.96
CA GLU A 177 11.40 -14.67 -2.21
C GLU A 177 10.92 -16.08 -2.51
N ILE A 178 10.89 -16.94 -1.50
CA ILE A 178 10.45 -18.35 -1.62
C ILE A 178 8.97 -18.38 -2.03
N GLU A 179 8.15 -17.51 -1.47
CA GLU A 179 6.72 -17.41 -1.81
C GLU A 179 6.51 -16.90 -3.23
N ARG A 180 7.35 -15.97 -3.73
CA ARG A 180 7.29 -15.49 -5.12
C ARG A 180 7.74 -16.55 -6.12
N GLU A 181 8.76 -17.32 -5.79
CA GLU A 181 9.19 -18.47 -6.60
C GLU A 181 8.08 -19.52 -6.70
N TRP A 182 7.48 -19.88 -5.57
CA TRP A 182 6.35 -20.79 -5.53
C TRP A 182 5.16 -20.27 -6.35
N LEU A 183 4.81 -18.98 -6.23
CA LEU A 183 3.74 -18.35 -7.02
C LEU A 183 4.06 -18.39 -8.52
N TYR A 184 5.32 -18.13 -8.89
CA TYR A 184 5.77 -18.21 -10.27
C TYR A 184 5.61 -19.63 -10.82
N GLU A 185 6.07 -20.65 -10.10
CA GLU A 185 5.94 -22.06 -10.50
C GLU A 185 4.47 -22.48 -10.62
N LEU A 186 3.65 -22.10 -9.65
CA LEU A 186 2.22 -22.37 -9.63
C LEU A 186 1.52 -21.81 -10.86
N LEU A 187 1.74 -20.52 -11.15
CA LEU A 187 1.15 -19.84 -12.30
C LEU A 187 1.67 -20.40 -13.61
N SER A 188 2.98 -20.66 -13.70
CA SER A 188 3.62 -21.25 -14.88
C SER A 188 3.07 -22.63 -15.20
N LYS A 189 2.90 -23.48 -14.20
CA LYS A 189 2.35 -24.83 -14.37
C LYS A 189 0.86 -24.78 -14.73
N ARG A 190 0.07 -23.91 -14.08
CA ARG A 190 -1.36 -23.83 -14.31
C ARG A 190 -1.72 -23.30 -15.70
N TYR A 191 -0.99 -22.30 -16.18
CA TYR A 191 -1.27 -21.64 -17.46
C TYR A 191 -0.31 -22.06 -18.58
N SER A 192 0.55 -23.05 -18.34
CA SER A 192 1.54 -23.56 -19.29
C SER A 192 2.42 -22.44 -19.86
N LEU A 193 2.98 -21.62 -18.97
CA LEU A 193 3.82 -20.49 -19.36
C LEU A 193 5.23 -20.95 -19.78
N PRO A 194 5.93 -20.20 -20.63
CA PRO A 194 7.30 -20.53 -21.02
C PRO A 194 8.24 -20.51 -19.82
N PRO A 195 9.28 -21.38 -19.80
CA PRO A 195 10.24 -21.42 -18.71
C PRO A 195 10.96 -20.07 -18.53
N PRO A 196 11.46 -19.78 -17.31
CA PRO A 196 12.15 -18.52 -17.03
C PRO A 196 13.38 -18.41 -17.93
N GLN A 197 13.49 -17.31 -18.67
CA GLN A 197 14.75 -16.96 -19.32
C GLN A 197 15.76 -16.59 -18.24
N LYS A 198 16.67 -17.52 -17.91
CA LYS A 198 17.86 -17.20 -17.11
C LYS A 198 18.71 -16.22 -17.93
N ARG A 199 18.77 -14.98 -17.49
CA ARG A 199 19.83 -14.05 -17.89
C ARG A 199 20.93 -14.07 -16.87
#